data_3ec1dfda0ecae1c7f95b8ec0ed304494
#
_entry.id   3ec1dfda0ecae1c7f95b8ec0ed304494
#
_cell.length_a   1.000
_cell.length_b   1.000
_cell.length_c   1.000
_cell.angle_alpha   90.00
_cell.angle_beta   90.00
_cell.angle_gamma   90.00
#
_symmetry.space_group_name_H-M   'P 1'
#
loop_
_entity.id
_entity.type
_entity.pdbx_description
1 polymer ?
#
loop_
_entity_poly.entity_id
_entity_poly.type
_entity_poly.pdbx_seq_one_letter_code
_entity_poly.pdbx_strand_id
1 'polypeptide(L)'
;VSEQVEQWIAILSLAFPVAAFLWEFAIVGRKRLGYRVQMDTLAADAADKPYADVLGDMRHDGHRLKDPSFVLLRIENAGSAKIVSEDYLADPSDPYGIKVTFRNRRVAAVVLTDPSNNALRDFFFEEVTEGDNVRVVAKPGFRRNNNARDRTGTIRLPKVTLPRGAEYKVLVVLERWPEDDGKEPFPDPDVQGTDGHDRWYDPLVRFLRLKATRTESHVFASRPAWWAMWILIAAVVVQAGFTLFLREDRRPPLDCVGGTLHLHGSTAFAPAVEAAARDYLKRCEGADVRIPLAEDTFTGSTDGVTDLDDAGRDAGIQVGEGLGDHIAFTDGLAEDGHPNLIPKPVAFSVFTIVVNKGANVQNLTLEQIRDIFAGRVRNWSEVGGNKVPVHLVNRQPGSGTRKTLVAKVLDGREPPQFTETDCAALGENQYGRCEVGSTDAMLDRTASTPGAIGYSEAAGVDGHPAAGKLVKLKIDGKESTADGVEDTNYPYWQTEFAYTYGPVPAGSIAAAFLNFLTQQSGRDLLREHGHGLCSEAQNSGECRPV
;
A
#
# COMPACT_ATOMS: atom_id res chain seq x y z
N VAL A 1 -5.48 25.06 -2.80
CA VAL A 1 -4.53 25.31 -1.70
C VAL A 1 -3.22 25.69 -2.38
N SER A 2 -2.68 26.91 -2.10
CA SER A 2 -1.52 27.42 -2.81
C SER A 2 -0.30 26.51 -2.62
N GLU A 3 0.52 26.31 -3.66
CA GLU A 3 1.82 25.60 -3.64
C GLU A 3 2.68 25.96 -2.42
N GLN A 4 2.55 27.19 -1.94
CA GLN A 4 3.23 27.70 -0.76
C GLN A 4 2.86 26.95 0.53
N VAL A 5 1.60 26.54 0.71
CA VAL A 5 1.16 25.81 1.93
C VAL A 5 1.74 24.39 1.94
N GLU A 6 1.83 23.72 0.78
CA GLU A 6 2.46 22.40 0.69
C GLU A 6 3.97 22.46 0.96
N GLN A 7 4.65 23.49 0.47
CA GLN A 7 6.07 23.72 0.75
C GLN A 7 6.32 23.97 2.25
N TRP A 8 5.47 24.77 2.91
CA TRP A 8 5.59 25.01 4.35
C TRP A 8 5.34 23.77 5.19
N ILE A 9 4.35 22.93 4.82
CA ILE A 9 4.09 21.65 5.51
C ILE A 9 5.28 20.70 5.34
N ALA A 10 5.87 20.60 4.14
CA ALA A 10 7.04 19.78 3.88
C ALA A 10 8.27 20.27 4.68
N ILE A 11 8.51 21.58 4.73
CA ILE A 11 9.60 22.17 5.50
C ILE A 11 9.43 21.94 7.00
N LEU A 12 8.23 22.14 7.53
CA LEU A 12 7.94 21.93 8.95
C LEU A 12 8.03 20.45 9.36
N SER A 13 7.60 19.53 8.50
CA SER A 13 7.69 18.08 8.74
C SER A 13 9.13 17.57 8.80
N LEU A 14 10.08 18.23 8.12
CA LEU A 14 11.51 17.92 8.18
C LEU A 14 12.22 18.68 9.32
N ALA A 15 11.88 19.94 9.54
CA ALA A 15 12.54 20.80 10.51
C ALA A 15 12.29 20.36 11.98
N PHE A 16 11.07 19.87 12.29
CA PHE A 16 10.71 19.45 13.66
C PHE A 16 11.49 18.21 14.14
N PRO A 17 11.61 17.11 13.39
CA PRO A 17 12.44 15.96 13.77
C PRO A 17 13.92 16.31 13.91
N VAL A 18 14.44 17.16 13.02
CA VAL A 18 15.83 17.63 13.07
C VAL A 18 16.06 18.48 14.33
N ALA A 19 15.16 19.40 14.64
CA ALA A 19 15.24 20.20 15.84
C ALA A 19 15.13 19.36 17.12
N ALA A 20 14.24 18.37 17.16
CA ALA A 20 14.09 17.43 18.26
C ALA A 20 15.33 16.55 18.45
N PHE A 21 15.93 16.08 17.35
CA PHE A 21 17.18 15.31 17.36
C PHE A 21 18.36 16.17 17.88
N LEU A 22 18.49 17.39 17.39
CA LEU A 22 19.52 18.32 17.85
C LEU A 22 19.33 18.68 19.32
N TRP A 23 18.09 18.88 19.78
CA TRP A 23 17.76 19.13 21.17
C TRP A 23 18.19 17.96 22.07
N GLU A 24 17.80 16.73 21.72
CA GLU A 24 18.11 15.53 22.50
C GLU A 24 19.62 15.25 22.53
N PHE A 25 20.29 15.36 21.38
CA PHE A 25 21.73 15.05 21.28
C PHE A 25 22.65 16.18 21.71
N ALA A 26 22.32 17.44 21.44
CA ALA A 26 23.19 18.56 21.71
C ALA A 26 22.97 19.22 23.07
N ILE A 27 21.72 19.24 23.56
CA ILE A 27 21.35 19.98 24.76
C ILE A 27 21.06 19.04 25.94
N VAL A 28 20.22 18.04 25.79
CA VAL A 28 19.78 17.14 26.87
C VAL A 28 20.77 16.00 27.09
N GLY A 29 21.44 15.53 26.07
CA GLY A 29 22.30 14.34 26.09
C GLY A 29 23.76 14.60 26.49
N ARG A 30 24.20 15.83 26.71
CA ARG A 30 25.65 16.12 26.88
C ARG A 30 26.30 15.44 28.09
N LYS A 31 25.70 15.50 29.27
CA LYS A 31 26.16 14.83 30.49
C LYS A 31 24.97 14.25 31.23
N ARG A 32 24.88 12.94 31.34
CA ARG A 32 23.77 12.28 32.03
C ARG A 32 24.27 11.10 32.83
N LEU A 33 24.25 11.25 34.14
CA LEU A 33 24.54 10.17 35.06
C LEU A 33 23.26 9.34 35.25
N GLY A 34 23.31 8.08 34.80
CA GLY A 34 22.22 7.13 34.94
C GLY A 34 22.48 6.10 36.02
N TYR A 35 21.45 5.63 36.69
CA TYR A 35 21.52 4.45 37.53
C TYR A 35 20.38 3.49 37.24
N ARG A 36 20.63 2.21 37.46
CA ARG A 36 19.63 1.14 37.34
C ARG A 36 19.81 0.13 38.47
N VAL A 37 18.69 -0.22 39.11
CA VAL A 37 18.62 -1.39 39.97
C VAL A 37 18.38 -2.58 39.07
N GLN A 38 19.42 -3.40 38.87
CA GLN A 38 19.33 -4.58 37.98
C GLN A 38 18.73 -5.78 38.71
N MET A 39 18.97 -5.87 40.01
CA MET A 39 18.47 -6.93 40.87
C MET A 39 18.21 -6.35 42.26
N ASP A 40 17.08 -6.68 42.86
CA ASP A 40 16.78 -6.49 44.30
C ASP A 40 15.95 -7.72 44.72
N THR A 41 16.63 -8.73 45.26
CA THR A 41 16.01 -10.02 45.58
C THR A 41 16.48 -10.56 46.91
N LEU A 42 15.58 -11.24 47.62
CA LEU A 42 15.97 -12.03 48.79
C LEU A 42 16.87 -13.21 48.34
N ALA A 43 17.84 -13.55 49.18
CA ALA A 43 18.73 -14.69 48.92
C ALA A 43 17.93 -16.01 48.78
N ALA A 44 16.84 -16.15 49.51
CA ALA A 44 15.94 -17.28 49.44
C ALA A 44 15.21 -17.40 48.07
N ASP A 45 14.96 -16.26 47.41
CA ASP A 45 14.26 -16.20 46.10
C ASP A 45 15.22 -16.20 44.91
N ALA A 46 16.52 -15.93 45.17
CA ALA A 46 17.55 -15.79 44.14
C ALA A 46 18.12 -17.11 43.62
N ALA A 47 17.81 -18.24 44.28
CA ALA A 47 18.35 -19.55 43.94
C ALA A 47 17.24 -20.60 43.85
N ASP A 48 17.46 -21.60 42.98
CA ASP A 48 16.65 -22.82 42.96
C ASP A 48 16.60 -23.46 44.35
N LYS A 49 15.48 -24.04 44.74
CA LYS A 49 15.22 -24.62 46.07
C LYS A 49 16.36 -25.39 46.74
N PRO A 50 17.19 -26.18 46.01
CA PRO A 50 18.32 -26.89 46.66
C PRO A 50 19.45 -26.00 47.16
N TYR A 51 19.58 -24.77 46.64
CA TYR A 51 20.64 -23.82 46.97
C TYR A 51 20.15 -22.63 47.84
N ALA A 52 18.87 -22.47 48.01
CA ALA A 52 18.27 -21.39 48.80
C ALA A 52 18.71 -21.46 50.27
N ASP A 53 18.85 -22.66 50.85
CA ASP A 53 19.29 -22.88 52.21
C ASP A 53 20.77 -22.46 52.41
N VAL A 54 21.64 -22.69 51.39
CA VAL A 54 23.05 -22.30 51.43
C VAL A 54 23.20 -20.78 51.44
N LEU A 55 22.39 -20.07 50.63
CA LEU A 55 22.39 -18.60 50.60
C LEU A 55 21.73 -17.99 51.84
N GLY A 56 20.78 -18.69 52.47
CA GLY A 56 20.15 -18.30 53.74
C GLY A 56 21.09 -18.44 54.94
N ASP A 57 22.14 -19.29 54.86
CA ASP A 57 23.16 -19.47 55.89
C ASP A 57 24.38 -18.54 55.77
N MET A 58 24.27 -17.48 54.96
CA MET A 58 25.37 -16.51 54.81
C MET A 58 25.75 -15.86 56.11
N ARG A 59 27.09 -15.79 56.37
CA ARG A 59 27.65 -15.14 57.54
C ARG A 59 28.53 -13.97 57.15
N HIS A 60 28.47 -12.93 57.95
CA HIS A 60 29.37 -11.79 57.86
C HIS A 60 29.92 -11.45 59.24
N ASP A 61 31.24 -11.34 59.36
CA ASP A 61 31.93 -11.10 60.64
C ASP A 61 31.55 -12.15 61.72
N GLY A 62 31.32 -13.41 61.32
CA GLY A 62 30.97 -14.49 62.24
C GLY A 62 29.49 -14.61 62.61
N HIS A 63 28.67 -13.66 62.26
CA HIS A 63 27.23 -13.67 62.53
C HIS A 63 26.44 -14.11 61.29
N ARG A 64 25.36 -14.88 61.50
CA ARG A 64 24.42 -15.25 60.45
C ARG A 64 23.58 -14.04 60.06
N LEU A 65 23.48 -13.73 58.77
CA LEU A 65 22.66 -12.63 58.25
C LEU A 65 21.16 -12.98 58.37
N LYS A 66 20.34 -12.03 58.81
CA LYS A 66 18.89 -12.18 58.91
C LYS A 66 18.28 -11.75 57.57
N ASP A 67 17.55 -12.67 56.91
CA ASP A 67 16.91 -12.47 55.61
C ASP A 67 17.85 -11.75 54.61
N PRO A 68 18.98 -12.37 54.24
CA PRO A 68 19.93 -11.73 53.35
C PRO A 68 19.30 -11.40 52.01
N SER A 69 19.62 -10.24 51.47
CA SER A 69 19.17 -9.78 50.15
C SER A 69 20.32 -9.18 49.35
N PHE A 70 20.20 -9.30 48.02
CA PHE A 70 21.19 -8.78 47.09
C PHE A 70 20.61 -7.66 46.26
N VAL A 71 21.33 -6.55 46.21
CA VAL A 71 21.00 -5.44 45.31
C VAL A 71 22.17 -5.22 44.36
N LEU A 72 21.90 -5.35 43.04
CA LEU A 72 22.88 -5.03 42.00
C LEU A 72 22.51 -3.70 41.36
N LEU A 73 23.38 -2.71 41.61
CA LEU A 73 23.25 -1.37 41.06
C LEU A 73 24.21 -1.19 39.88
N ARG A 74 23.71 -0.74 38.76
CA ARG A 74 24.52 -0.28 37.62
C ARG A 74 24.50 1.23 37.60
N ILE A 75 25.67 1.83 37.50
CA ILE A 75 25.87 3.26 37.32
C ILE A 75 26.53 3.48 35.98
N GLU A 76 25.99 4.38 35.18
CA GLU A 76 26.44 4.56 33.81
C GLU A 76 26.45 6.04 33.38
N ASN A 77 27.32 6.37 32.44
CA ASN A 77 27.22 7.62 31.71
C ASN A 77 26.30 7.41 30.47
N ALA A 78 25.03 7.71 30.65
CA ALA A 78 24.00 7.68 29.61
C ALA A 78 24.03 8.91 28.69
N GLY A 79 24.97 9.81 28.86
CA GLY A 79 25.14 11.05 28.09
C GLY A 79 26.14 10.90 26.95
N SER A 80 26.25 11.95 26.12
CA SER A 80 27.18 12.03 24.98
C SER A 80 28.56 12.58 25.35
N ALA A 81 28.73 13.20 26.54
CA ALA A 81 29.96 13.80 26.99
C ALA A 81 30.52 13.08 28.25
N LYS A 82 31.86 13.19 28.45
CA LYS A 82 32.53 12.65 29.60
C LYS A 82 32.06 13.35 30.89
N ILE A 83 31.74 12.56 31.92
CA ILE A 83 31.45 13.03 33.26
C ILE A 83 32.75 13.10 34.05
N VAL A 84 33.02 14.22 34.73
CA VAL A 84 34.19 14.40 35.56
C VAL A 84 33.76 14.69 37.02
N SER A 85 34.70 14.67 37.97
CA SER A 85 34.41 14.81 39.40
C SER A 85 33.68 16.10 39.76
N GLU A 86 33.93 17.20 39.02
CA GLU A 86 33.31 18.51 39.21
C GLU A 86 31.83 18.56 38.74
N ASP A 87 31.42 17.62 37.97
CA ASP A 87 30.05 17.54 37.43
C ASP A 87 29.06 16.96 38.47
N TYR A 88 29.54 16.33 39.52
CA TYR A 88 28.69 15.80 40.57
C TYR A 88 28.15 16.94 41.42
N LEU A 89 26.89 16.82 41.89
CA LEU A 89 26.22 17.83 42.71
C LEU A 89 26.76 17.96 44.14
N ALA A 90 27.59 17.00 44.56
CA ALA A 90 28.19 16.99 45.87
C ALA A 90 29.12 18.20 46.07
N ASP A 91 29.24 18.66 47.34
CA ASP A 91 30.22 19.65 47.69
C ASP A 91 31.61 19.23 47.18
N PRO A 92 32.42 20.16 46.65
CA PRO A 92 33.76 19.85 46.19
C PRO A 92 34.64 19.16 47.23
N SER A 93 34.42 19.42 48.48
CA SER A 93 35.14 18.80 49.60
C SER A 93 34.70 17.37 49.93
N ASP A 94 33.49 16.99 49.52
CA ASP A 94 32.99 15.63 49.74
C ASP A 94 33.62 14.63 48.79
N PRO A 95 34.19 13.51 49.26
CA PRO A 95 34.80 12.49 48.43
C PRO A 95 33.80 11.59 47.69
N TYR A 96 32.49 11.69 48.00
CA TYR A 96 31.46 10.87 47.40
C TYR A 96 30.55 11.67 46.45
N GLY A 97 30.07 11.00 45.38
CA GLY A 97 29.20 11.58 44.33
C GLY A 97 27.77 11.06 44.37
N ILE A 98 27.56 9.84 44.84
CA ILE A 98 26.27 9.18 44.90
C ILE A 98 26.04 8.57 46.28
N LYS A 99 24.84 8.74 46.82
CA LYS A 99 24.38 8.11 48.05
C LYS A 99 23.20 7.21 47.76
N VAL A 100 23.28 5.94 48.18
CA VAL A 100 22.17 4.99 48.07
C VAL A 100 21.70 4.56 49.44
N THR A 101 20.43 4.71 49.71
CA THR A 101 19.81 4.43 51.00
C THR A 101 18.84 3.25 50.87
N PHE A 102 19.00 2.27 51.73
CA PHE A 102 18.18 1.08 51.86
C PHE A 102 17.36 1.15 53.14
N ARG A 103 16.04 1.32 53.04
CA ARG A 103 15.15 1.34 54.18
C ARG A 103 14.88 -0.07 54.68
N ASN A 104 14.77 -0.23 56.01
CA ASN A 104 14.54 -1.50 56.70
C ASN A 104 15.64 -2.56 56.47
N ARG A 105 16.75 -2.18 55.85
CA ARG A 105 17.90 -3.08 55.57
C ARG A 105 19.19 -2.43 56.05
N ARG A 106 20.09 -3.22 56.62
CA ARG A 106 21.47 -2.80 56.92
C ARG A 106 22.45 -3.38 55.89
N VAL A 107 23.46 -2.63 55.56
CA VAL A 107 24.51 -3.04 54.62
C VAL A 107 25.50 -3.96 55.30
N ALA A 108 25.57 -5.21 54.92
CA ALA A 108 26.56 -6.17 55.38
C ALA A 108 27.86 -6.04 54.59
N ALA A 109 27.79 -6.05 53.26
CA ALA A 109 28.96 -5.93 52.39
C ALA A 109 28.66 -5.13 51.13
N VAL A 110 29.70 -4.56 50.52
CA VAL A 110 29.65 -3.83 49.26
C VAL A 110 30.81 -4.27 48.40
N VAL A 111 30.53 -4.65 47.17
CA VAL A 111 31.53 -5.16 46.21
C VAL A 111 31.38 -4.42 44.90
N LEU A 112 32.48 -3.90 44.34
CA LEU A 112 32.53 -3.39 43.00
C LEU A 112 32.64 -4.57 42.03
N THR A 113 31.70 -4.70 41.13
CA THR A 113 31.66 -5.76 40.10
C THR A 113 31.63 -5.14 38.71
N ASP A 114 32.23 -5.83 37.75
CA ASP A 114 32.07 -5.59 36.30
C ASP A 114 32.26 -4.10 35.90
N PRO A 115 33.38 -3.44 36.19
CA PRO A 115 33.67 -2.11 35.67
C PRO A 115 34.03 -2.24 34.17
N SER A 116 33.43 -1.38 33.33
CA SER A 116 33.69 -1.34 31.87
C SER A 116 35.16 -1.06 31.51
N ASN A 117 35.94 -0.51 32.46
CA ASN A 117 37.38 -0.31 32.34
C ASN A 117 38.02 -0.52 33.72
N ASN A 118 39.13 -1.26 33.75
CA ASN A 118 39.87 -1.52 34.98
C ASN A 118 40.35 -0.26 35.68
N ALA A 119 40.65 0.82 34.94
CA ALA A 119 41.02 2.12 35.54
C ALA A 119 39.92 2.73 36.44
N LEU A 120 38.68 2.26 36.32
CA LEU A 120 37.60 2.71 37.22
C LEU A 120 37.79 2.19 38.66
N ARG A 121 38.52 1.10 38.85
CA ARG A 121 38.78 0.54 40.17
C ARG A 121 39.60 1.50 41.05
N ASP A 122 40.46 2.30 40.42
CA ASP A 122 41.34 3.24 41.10
C ASP A 122 40.55 4.40 41.79
N PHE A 123 39.28 4.62 41.41
CA PHE A 123 38.40 5.55 42.12
C PHE A 123 37.85 4.96 43.42
N PHE A 124 37.81 3.64 43.56
CA PHE A 124 37.24 2.94 44.73
C PHE A 124 38.28 2.43 45.71
N PHE A 125 39.47 2.06 45.23
CA PHE A 125 40.51 1.40 46.01
C PHE A 125 41.84 2.08 45.82
N GLU A 126 42.67 1.96 46.83
CA GLU A 126 44.09 2.36 46.82
C GLU A 126 44.96 1.24 47.38
N GLU A 127 46.16 1.08 46.82
CA GLU A 127 47.16 0.19 47.35
C GLU A 127 48.00 0.88 48.42
N VAL A 128 47.96 0.38 49.64
CA VAL A 128 48.77 0.86 50.75
C VAL A 128 49.84 -0.20 51.04
N THR A 129 51.09 0.22 50.96
CA THR A 129 52.24 -0.64 51.28
C THR A 129 52.57 -0.49 52.74
N GLU A 130 52.37 -1.53 53.51
CA GLU A 130 52.70 -1.58 54.92
C GLU A 130 53.85 -2.64 55.13
N GLY A 131 55.09 -2.21 55.08
CA GLY A 131 56.26 -3.10 55.03
C GLY A 131 56.35 -3.86 53.69
N ASP A 132 56.55 -5.18 53.72
CA ASP A 132 56.61 -6.04 52.54
C ASP A 132 55.23 -6.47 51.99
N ASN A 133 54.12 -6.03 52.64
CA ASN A 133 52.77 -6.42 52.25
C ASN A 133 52.03 -5.28 51.57
N VAL A 134 51.54 -5.50 50.34
CA VAL A 134 50.63 -4.61 49.63
C VAL A 134 49.21 -4.95 50.03
N ARG A 135 48.49 -3.98 50.58
CA ARG A 135 47.09 -4.13 51.00
C ARG A 135 46.21 -3.18 50.21
N VAL A 136 45.12 -3.69 49.63
CA VAL A 136 44.12 -2.86 48.92
C VAL A 136 43.11 -2.36 49.91
N VAL A 137 42.98 -1.05 50.02
CA VAL A 137 42.08 -0.39 50.96
C VAL A 137 41.05 0.45 50.22
N ALA A 138 39.80 0.48 50.70
CA ALA A 138 38.76 1.31 50.12
C ALA A 138 39.01 2.80 50.38
N LYS A 139 38.91 3.63 49.33
CA LYS A 139 39.06 5.05 49.43
C LYS A 139 37.93 5.72 50.26
N PRO A 140 38.14 6.87 50.85
CA PRO A 140 37.15 7.55 51.69
C PRO A 140 35.79 7.79 51.02
N GLY A 141 35.75 7.90 49.69
CA GLY A 141 34.51 8.05 48.89
C GLY A 141 33.67 6.78 48.74
N PHE A 142 34.25 5.61 49.07
CA PHE A 142 33.57 4.33 48.99
C PHE A 142 33.38 3.73 50.40
N ARG A 143 32.21 4.02 51.00
CA ARG A 143 31.93 3.62 52.39
C ARG A 143 30.49 3.12 52.53
N ARG A 144 30.30 2.20 53.49
CA ARG A 144 29.01 1.80 54.03
C ARG A 144 28.76 2.47 55.38
N ASN A 145 27.50 2.82 55.68
CA ASN A 145 27.05 3.31 56.98
C ASN A 145 25.68 2.73 57.30
N ASN A 146 25.48 2.31 58.53
CA ASN A 146 24.22 1.79 59.02
C ASN A 146 23.72 2.69 60.16
N ASN A 147 22.49 3.22 60.03
CA ASN A 147 21.86 4.03 61.07
C ASN A 147 20.73 3.23 61.72
N ALA A 148 20.98 2.78 62.95
CA ALA A 148 19.99 2.00 63.72
C ALA A 148 18.75 2.81 64.10
N ARG A 149 18.90 4.13 64.30
CA ARG A 149 17.80 5.01 64.72
C ARG A 149 16.73 5.11 63.60
N ASP A 150 17.18 5.23 62.35
CA ASP A 150 16.31 5.38 61.19
C ASP A 150 16.08 4.03 60.45
N ARG A 151 16.63 2.93 60.93
CA ARG A 151 16.62 1.60 60.28
C ARG A 151 17.08 1.62 58.82
N THR A 152 18.09 2.43 58.53
CA THR A 152 18.61 2.57 57.16
C THR A 152 20.04 2.13 57.02
N GLY A 153 20.30 1.35 55.96
CA GLY A 153 21.64 1.10 55.46
C GLY A 153 21.95 2.06 54.33
N THR A 154 23.16 2.56 54.28
CA THR A 154 23.56 3.52 53.24
C THR A 154 24.91 3.14 52.68
N ILE A 155 25.06 3.22 51.38
CA ILE A 155 26.35 3.18 50.69
C ILE A 155 26.65 4.56 50.07
N ARG A 156 27.93 4.91 50.06
CA ARG A 156 28.43 6.11 49.40
C ARG A 156 29.40 5.67 48.30
N LEU A 157 29.20 6.20 47.09
CA LEU A 157 30.02 5.89 45.92
C LEU A 157 30.86 7.13 45.56
N PRO A 158 32.13 6.96 45.15
CA PRO A 158 33.01 8.07 44.83
C PRO A 158 32.59 8.86 43.60
N LYS A 159 33.17 10.03 43.39
CA LYS A 159 33.04 10.85 42.17
C LYS A 159 33.88 10.23 41.06
N VAL A 160 33.32 9.25 40.36
CA VAL A 160 34.01 8.51 39.29
C VAL A 160 33.99 9.29 37.98
N THR A 161 35.14 9.45 37.38
CA THR A 161 35.22 9.97 36.01
C THR A 161 34.73 8.91 35.02
N LEU A 162 33.61 9.20 34.35
CA LEU A 162 32.98 8.26 33.44
C LEU A 162 33.04 8.78 31.97
N PRO A 163 33.84 8.18 31.10
CA PRO A 163 33.77 8.40 29.67
C PRO A 163 32.37 8.08 29.13
N ARG A 164 32.06 8.50 27.91
CA ARG A 164 30.80 8.15 27.23
C ARG A 164 30.60 6.63 27.20
N GLY A 165 29.42 6.17 27.65
CA GLY A 165 29.05 4.76 27.65
C GLY A 165 29.80 3.93 28.71
N ALA A 166 30.65 4.55 29.56
CA ALA A 166 31.29 3.82 30.64
C ALA A 166 30.31 3.54 31.78
N GLU A 167 30.48 2.38 32.39
CA GLU A 167 29.65 1.89 33.46
C GLU A 167 30.44 1.10 34.52
N TYR A 168 29.86 1.00 35.68
CA TYR A 168 30.30 0.06 36.70
C TYR A 168 29.09 -0.47 37.48
N LYS A 169 29.25 -1.64 38.07
CA LYS A 169 28.23 -2.26 38.89
C LYS A 169 28.69 -2.40 40.32
N VAL A 170 27.76 -2.24 41.24
CA VAL A 170 27.99 -2.41 42.67
C VAL A 170 27.00 -3.44 43.21
N LEU A 171 27.53 -4.55 43.70
CA LEU A 171 26.74 -5.55 44.40
C LEU A 171 26.74 -5.19 45.90
N VAL A 172 25.54 -5.04 46.45
CA VAL A 172 25.33 -4.78 47.86
C VAL A 172 24.66 -5.97 48.48
N VAL A 173 25.29 -6.50 49.53
CA VAL A 173 24.73 -7.56 50.37
C VAL A 173 24.09 -6.88 51.57
N LEU A 174 22.82 -7.13 51.75
CA LEU A 174 21.99 -6.50 52.77
C LEU A 174 21.38 -7.56 53.67
N GLU A 175 21.07 -7.15 54.91
CA GLU A 175 20.30 -7.97 55.82
C GLU A 175 19.16 -7.15 56.42
N ARG A 176 18.10 -7.81 56.86
CA ARG A 176 16.99 -7.17 57.59
C ARG A 176 17.43 -6.71 58.95
N TRP A 177 16.94 -5.54 59.39
CA TRP A 177 17.17 -5.09 60.75
C TRP A 177 16.63 -6.10 61.79
N PRO A 178 17.36 -6.40 62.88
CA PRO A 178 16.93 -7.43 63.86
C PRO A 178 15.54 -7.21 64.46
N GLU A 179 15.12 -5.95 64.58
CA GLU A 179 13.88 -5.51 65.19
C GLU A 179 12.68 -5.54 64.19
N ASP A 180 12.90 -5.84 62.91
CA ASP A 180 11.85 -5.92 61.91
C ASP A 180 11.19 -7.32 61.92
N ASP A 181 9.86 -7.38 61.97
CA ASP A 181 9.06 -8.61 62.08
C ASP A 181 8.94 -9.40 60.75
N GLY A 182 9.52 -8.89 59.67
CA GLY A 182 9.66 -9.60 58.38
C GLY A 182 8.39 -9.66 57.52
N LYS A 183 7.33 -8.90 57.85
CA LYS A 183 6.04 -8.99 57.18
C LYS A 183 5.91 -8.11 55.93
N GLU A 184 6.72 -7.07 55.81
CA GLU A 184 6.64 -6.12 54.69
C GLU A 184 7.76 -6.36 53.66
N PRO A 185 7.44 -6.21 52.38
CA PRO A 185 8.47 -6.25 51.31
C PRO A 185 9.42 -5.04 51.47
N PHE A 186 10.65 -5.20 51.02
CA PHE A 186 11.61 -4.14 51.07
C PHE A 186 11.27 -3.02 50.08
N PRO A 187 11.30 -1.74 50.53
CA PRO A 187 11.14 -0.64 49.60
C PRO A 187 12.34 -0.55 48.63
N ASP A 188 12.07 -0.01 47.44
CA ASP A 188 13.11 0.26 46.45
C ASP A 188 14.26 1.11 47.04
N PRO A 189 15.52 0.86 46.64
CA PRO A 189 16.64 1.68 47.02
C PRO A 189 16.46 3.15 46.60
N ASP A 190 16.62 4.09 47.52
CA ASP A 190 16.63 5.53 47.24
C ASP A 190 18.04 5.97 46.83
N VAL A 191 18.20 6.33 45.54
CA VAL A 191 19.47 6.79 44.98
C VAL A 191 19.45 8.30 44.85
N GLN A 192 20.25 8.96 45.69
CA GLN A 192 20.44 10.40 45.66
C GLN A 192 21.83 10.69 45.05
N GLY A 193 21.82 11.42 43.93
CA GLY A 193 22.97 12.21 43.56
C GLY A 193 22.93 13.38 44.56
N THR A 194 23.98 13.54 45.37
CA THR A 194 24.06 14.43 46.50
C THR A 194 23.37 15.77 46.22
N ASP A 195 22.32 16.05 46.99
CA ASP A 195 21.62 17.34 46.96
C ASP A 195 22.57 18.42 47.50
N GLY A 196 23.23 19.12 46.58
CA GLY A 196 23.78 20.41 46.92
C GLY A 196 22.61 21.29 47.35
N HIS A 197 22.70 21.90 48.53
CA HIS A 197 21.72 22.81 49.09
C HIS A 197 21.05 23.65 48.01
N ASP A 198 19.73 23.56 47.88
CA ASP A 198 18.90 24.38 47.01
C ASP A 198 19.08 25.87 47.36
N ARG A 199 20.04 26.53 46.72
CA ARG A 199 20.06 27.99 46.66
C ARG A 199 19.08 28.42 45.58
N TRP A 200 18.00 28.99 46.03
CA TRP A 200 16.75 29.32 45.35
C TRP A 200 16.88 30.29 44.15
N TYR A 201 18.06 30.74 43.77
CA TYR A 201 18.25 31.90 42.90
C TYR A 201 18.84 31.66 41.51
N ASP A 202 18.99 30.42 41.02
CA ASP A 202 19.64 30.25 39.73
C ASP A 202 18.96 29.19 38.84
N PRO A 203 17.89 29.55 38.10
CA PRO A 203 17.19 28.63 37.20
C PRO A 203 18.08 28.14 36.04
N LEU A 204 19.10 28.91 35.62
CA LEU A 204 20.01 28.54 34.54
C LEU A 204 21.05 27.49 34.99
N VAL A 205 21.50 27.54 36.23
CA VAL A 205 22.48 26.57 36.76
C VAL A 205 21.84 25.20 37.03
N ARG A 206 20.52 25.16 37.24
CA ARG A 206 19.74 23.94 37.43
C ARG A 206 19.76 23.04 36.16
N PHE A 207 19.92 23.64 34.99
CA PHE A 207 20.04 22.92 33.71
C PHE A 207 21.42 22.31 33.46
N LEU A 208 22.44 22.75 34.14
CA LEU A 208 23.84 22.37 33.90
C LEU A 208 24.40 21.36 34.92
N ARG A 209 23.68 21.07 36.02
CA ARG A 209 24.15 20.17 37.08
C ARG A 209 23.60 18.75 36.93
N LEU A 210 24.49 17.78 37.09
CA LEU A 210 24.18 16.36 36.99
C LEU A 210 23.33 15.87 38.17
N LYS A 211 22.08 15.57 37.92
CA LYS A 211 21.25 14.75 38.81
C LYS A 211 21.30 13.30 38.36
N ALA A 212 21.57 12.36 39.27
CA ALA A 212 21.46 10.96 38.99
C ALA A 212 20.00 10.63 38.63
N THR A 213 19.76 10.14 37.42
CA THR A 213 18.43 9.78 36.96
C THR A 213 18.31 8.27 36.83
N ARG A 214 17.19 7.70 37.30
CA ARG A 214 16.89 6.29 37.12
C ARG A 214 16.79 6.03 35.62
N THR A 215 17.67 5.15 35.11
CA THR A 215 17.60 4.67 33.73
C THR A 215 16.81 3.36 33.74
N GLU A 216 15.55 3.40 33.27
CA GLU A 216 14.76 2.19 33.09
C GLU A 216 15.18 1.47 31.81
N SER A 217 15.04 0.13 31.82
CA SER A 217 15.63 -0.78 30.84
C SER A 217 15.03 -0.75 29.44
N HIS A 218 14.11 0.14 29.14
CA HIS A 218 13.48 0.23 27.83
C HIS A 218 13.80 1.55 27.14
N VAL A 219 14.26 1.39 25.91
CA VAL A 219 14.55 2.36 24.87
C VAL A 219 13.41 3.37 24.71
N PHE A 220 13.21 4.27 25.65
CA PHE A 220 12.26 5.34 25.40
C PHE A 220 12.89 6.68 25.72
N ALA A 221 12.81 7.50 24.69
CA ALA A 221 13.22 8.86 24.63
C ALA A 221 12.73 9.69 25.83
N SER A 222 13.42 10.75 26.10
CA SER A 222 12.97 11.76 27.07
C SER A 222 11.53 12.21 26.78
N ARG A 223 10.84 12.75 27.77
CA ARG A 223 9.48 13.31 27.57
C ARG A 223 9.36 14.22 26.34
N PRO A 224 10.31 15.13 26.05
CA PRO A 224 10.30 15.93 24.82
C PRO A 224 10.39 15.10 23.53
N ALA A 225 11.24 14.07 23.51
CA ALA A 225 11.38 13.21 22.34
C ALA A 225 10.12 12.35 22.11
N TRP A 226 9.43 11.94 23.18
CA TRP A 226 8.14 11.24 23.10
C TRP A 226 7.05 12.16 22.54
N TRP A 227 6.99 13.42 22.97
CA TRP A 227 6.09 14.42 22.37
C TRP A 227 6.43 14.71 20.91
N ALA A 228 7.71 14.80 20.55
CA ALA A 228 8.15 15.00 19.16
C ALA A 228 7.73 13.82 18.27
N MET A 229 7.80 12.59 18.78
CA MET A 229 7.33 11.39 18.06
C MET A 229 5.81 11.43 17.83
N TRP A 230 5.02 11.83 18.84
CA TRP A 230 3.57 11.97 18.69
C TRP A 230 3.18 13.09 17.73
N ILE A 231 3.90 14.21 17.74
CA ILE A 231 3.71 15.31 16.77
C ILE A 231 4.03 14.82 15.35
N LEU A 232 5.09 14.05 15.19
CA LEU A 232 5.45 13.46 13.90
C LEU A 232 4.38 12.47 13.41
N ILE A 233 3.91 11.58 14.28
CA ILE A 233 2.81 10.66 13.95
C ILE A 233 1.54 11.44 13.60
N ALA A 234 1.20 12.47 14.37
CA ALA A 234 0.05 13.32 14.08
C ALA A 234 0.20 14.05 12.73
N ALA A 235 1.40 14.57 12.42
CA ALA A 235 1.69 15.20 11.13
C ALA A 235 1.56 14.22 9.96
N VAL A 236 2.06 12.99 10.10
CA VAL A 236 1.92 11.93 9.08
C VAL A 236 0.46 11.51 8.92
N VAL A 237 -0.30 11.39 10.01
CA VAL A 237 -1.72 11.06 9.96
C VAL A 237 -2.52 12.18 9.32
N VAL A 238 -2.22 13.45 9.65
CA VAL A 238 -2.85 14.62 9.01
C VAL A 238 -2.49 14.67 7.52
N GLN A 239 -1.22 14.43 7.16
CA GLN A 239 -0.78 14.39 5.78
C GLN A 239 -1.42 13.22 5.00
N ALA A 240 -1.50 12.03 5.59
CA ALA A 240 -2.21 10.89 5.02
C ALA A 240 -3.73 11.16 4.93
N GLY A 241 -4.33 11.76 5.94
CA GLY A 241 -5.73 12.22 5.91
C GLY A 241 -5.94 13.27 4.82
N PHE A 242 -5.06 14.28 4.73
CA PHE A 242 -5.11 15.30 3.68
C PHE A 242 -4.97 14.69 2.28
N THR A 243 -4.06 13.72 2.09
CA THR A 243 -3.91 13.02 0.80
C THR A 243 -5.06 12.06 0.50
N LEU A 244 -5.76 11.52 1.49
CA LEU A 244 -6.88 10.60 1.28
C LEU A 244 -8.23 11.34 1.15
N PHE A 245 -8.44 12.43 1.92
CA PHE A 245 -9.71 13.18 1.93
C PHE A 245 -9.73 14.37 0.97
N LEU A 246 -8.56 14.90 0.59
CA LEU A 246 -8.42 15.96 -0.41
C LEU A 246 -7.73 15.43 -1.69
N ARG A 247 -7.70 14.12 -1.90
CA ARG A 247 -7.67 13.58 -3.25
C ARG A 247 -9.00 13.97 -3.92
N GLU A 248 -9.17 15.21 -4.23
CA GLU A 248 -9.66 15.53 -5.55
C GLU A 248 -8.76 14.71 -6.48
N ASP A 249 -9.36 13.80 -7.22
CA ASP A 249 -8.66 13.08 -8.28
C ASP A 249 -7.76 14.07 -9.01
N ARG A 250 -6.47 14.13 -8.65
CA ARG A 250 -5.46 14.76 -9.48
C ARG A 250 -5.26 13.83 -10.68
N ARG A 251 -6.32 13.74 -11.48
CA ARG A 251 -6.22 13.24 -12.83
C ARG A 251 -5.20 14.17 -13.50
N PRO A 252 -4.23 13.64 -14.24
CA PRO A 252 -3.33 14.49 -15.00
C PRO A 252 -4.21 15.50 -15.74
N PRO A 253 -3.80 16.78 -15.83
CA PRO A 253 -4.60 17.78 -16.51
C PRO A 253 -4.95 17.23 -17.89
N LEU A 254 -6.24 17.13 -18.18
CA LEU A 254 -6.70 16.75 -19.51
C LEU A 254 -6.21 17.83 -20.47
N ASP A 255 -5.48 17.42 -21.49
CA ASP A 255 -5.17 18.29 -22.62
C ASP A 255 -6.47 18.53 -23.40
N CYS A 256 -7.26 19.49 -22.96
CA CYS A 256 -8.46 19.89 -23.66
C CYS A 256 -8.09 20.73 -24.88
N VAL A 257 -7.99 20.09 -26.01
CA VAL A 257 -7.69 20.75 -27.30
C VAL A 257 -9.01 21.09 -27.99
N GLY A 258 -9.23 22.37 -28.28
CA GLY A 258 -10.41 22.83 -29.04
C GLY A 258 -10.42 22.30 -30.46
N GLY A 259 -11.63 22.10 -31.01
CA GLY A 259 -11.85 21.59 -32.36
C GLY A 259 -13.02 20.60 -32.41
N THR A 260 -13.28 20.07 -33.61
CA THR A 260 -14.29 19.02 -33.84
C THR A 260 -13.58 17.70 -34.02
N LEU A 261 -13.93 16.68 -33.26
CA LEU A 261 -13.43 15.31 -33.40
C LEU A 261 -14.51 14.43 -34.03
N HIS A 262 -14.17 13.80 -35.12
CA HIS A 262 -15.00 12.84 -35.82
C HIS A 262 -14.62 11.41 -35.44
N LEU A 263 -15.61 10.66 -34.93
CA LEU A 263 -15.44 9.27 -34.52
C LEU A 263 -16.16 8.37 -35.54
N HIS A 264 -15.56 7.23 -35.83
CA HIS A 264 -16.08 6.27 -36.80
C HIS A 264 -15.88 4.83 -36.27
N GLY A 265 -16.56 3.86 -36.83
CA GLY A 265 -16.18 2.47 -36.70
C GLY A 265 -17.18 1.53 -36.07
N SER A 266 -16.69 0.62 -35.21
CA SER A 266 -17.45 -0.50 -34.68
C SER A 266 -18.68 -0.08 -33.87
N THR A 267 -19.83 -0.66 -34.24
CA THR A 267 -21.08 -0.53 -33.47
C THR A 267 -21.06 -1.32 -32.17
N ALA A 268 -20.17 -2.30 -32.00
CA ALA A 268 -20.05 -3.08 -30.77
C ALA A 268 -19.26 -2.28 -29.71
N PHE A 269 -18.21 -1.57 -30.15
CA PHE A 269 -17.38 -0.74 -29.28
C PHE A 269 -17.95 0.68 -29.06
N ALA A 270 -18.93 1.10 -29.87
CA ALA A 270 -19.55 2.40 -29.85
C ALA A 270 -20.03 2.84 -28.44
N PRO A 271 -20.76 2.03 -27.64
CA PRO A 271 -21.25 2.45 -26.33
C PRO A 271 -20.14 2.94 -25.39
N ALA A 272 -19.00 2.26 -25.39
CA ALA A 272 -17.83 2.62 -24.57
C ALA A 272 -17.16 3.92 -25.06
N VAL A 273 -16.97 4.05 -26.37
CA VAL A 273 -16.38 5.24 -26.99
C VAL A 273 -17.28 6.46 -26.82
N GLU A 274 -18.59 6.32 -26.99
CA GLU A 274 -19.54 7.39 -26.77
C GLU A 274 -19.61 7.84 -25.32
N ALA A 275 -19.58 6.91 -24.35
CA ALA A 275 -19.51 7.24 -22.93
C ALA A 275 -18.23 8.03 -22.62
N ALA A 276 -17.11 7.59 -23.20
CA ALA A 276 -15.83 8.30 -23.07
C ALA A 276 -15.87 9.70 -23.71
N ALA A 277 -16.49 9.83 -24.89
CA ALA A 277 -16.64 11.11 -25.57
C ALA A 277 -17.51 12.09 -24.77
N ARG A 278 -18.61 11.63 -24.20
CA ARG A 278 -19.49 12.46 -23.33
C ARG A 278 -18.76 12.90 -22.06
N ASP A 279 -17.97 12.02 -21.41
CA ASP A 279 -17.17 12.38 -20.22
C ASP A 279 -16.04 13.36 -20.58
N TYR A 280 -15.39 13.16 -21.74
CA TYR A 280 -14.38 14.09 -22.24
C TYR A 280 -14.95 15.49 -22.49
N LEU A 281 -16.10 15.60 -23.17
CA LEU A 281 -16.82 16.86 -23.40
C LEU A 281 -17.16 17.55 -22.09
N LYS A 282 -17.70 16.82 -21.11
CA LYS A 282 -18.04 17.37 -19.79
C LYS A 282 -16.82 17.89 -19.04
N ARG A 283 -15.68 17.23 -19.16
CA ARG A 283 -14.44 17.66 -18.49
C ARG A 283 -13.77 18.83 -19.18
N CYS A 284 -14.03 19.01 -20.47
CA CYS A 284 -13.46 20.06 -21.31
C CYS A 284 -14.47 21.21 -21.61
N GLU A 285 -15.48 21.44 -20.74
CA GLU A 285 -16.50 22.47 -20.94
C GLU A 285 -15.92 23.89 -21.19
N GLY A 286 -14.70 24.19 -20.77
CA GLY A 286 -14.03 25.47 -21.00
C GLY A 286 -13.28 25.57 -22.32
N ALA A 287 -13.13 24.50 -23.10
CA ALA A 287 -12.50 24.47 -24.40
C ALA A 287 -13.59 24.29 -25.48
N ASP A 288 -13.44 24.90 -26.64
CA ASP A 288 -14.40 24.75 -27.76
C ASP A 288 -14.23 23.36 -28.42
N VAL A 289 -14.60 22.32 -27.66
CA VAL A 289 -14.54 20.91 -28.07
C VAL A 289 -15.88 20.46 -28.57
N ARG A 290 -15.93 19.82 -29.73
CA ARG A 290 -17.14 19.24 -30.33
C ARG A 290 -16.88 17.81 -30.76
N ILE A 291 -17.73 16.88 -30.35
CA ILE A 291 -17.71 15.47 -30.80
C ILE A 291 -19.15 15.13 -31.22
N PRO A 292 -19.47 15.20 -32.51
CA PRO A 292 -20.80 14.84 -33.01
C PRO A 292 -21.04 13.35 -32.75
N LEU A 293 -22.13 13.02 -32.06
CA LEU A 293 -22.57 11.64 -31.79
C LEU A 293 -23.99 11.49 -32.33
N ALA A 294 -24.10 11.17 -33.61
CA ALA A 294 -25.36 10.87 -34.28
C ALA A 294 -25.59 9.36 -34.34
N GLU A 295 -26.82 8.94 -34.66
CA GLU A 295 -27.16 7.51 -34.77
C GLU A 295 -26.33 6.77 -35.84
N ASP A 296 -25.80 7.49 -36.81
CA ASP A 296 -24.96 7.00 -37.92
C ASP A 296 -23.46 7.23 -37.73
N THR A 297 -23.02 7.66 -36.54
CA THR A 297 -21.59 7.88 -36.25
C THR A 297 -20.79 6.58 -36.32
N PHE A 298 -21.36 5.49 -35.86
CA PHE A 298 -20.73 4.15 -35.91
C PHE A 298 -21.51 3.23 -36.81
N THR A 299 -20.95 2.96 -37.98
CA THR A 299 -21.59 2.17 -39.05
C THR A 299 -21.05 0.74 -39.20
N GLY A 300 -19.86 0.50 -38.63
CA GLY A 300 -19.17 -0.78 -38.68
C GLY A 300 -17.66 -0.59 -38.82
N SER A 301 -16.91 -1.63 -38.47
CA SER A 301 -15.44 -1.55 -38.46
C SER A 301 -14.85 -1.23 -39.83
N THR A 302 -15.35 -1.85 -40.89
CA THR A 302 -14.86 -1.62 -42.27
C THR A 302 -15.24 -0.25 -42.80
N ASP A 303 -16.50 0.16 -42.59
CA ASP A 303 -16.99 1.46 -43.05
C ASP A 303 -16.23 2.60 -42.35
N GLY A 304 -16.04 2.49 -41.02
CA GLY A 304 -15.28 3.46 -40.28
C GLY A 304 -13.81 3.61 -40.67
N VAL A 305 -13.18 2.50 -41.08
CA VAL A 305 -11.82 2.54 -41.65
C VAL A 305 -11.80 3.23 -43.02
N THR A 306 -12.80 2.96 -43.85
CA THR A 306 -12.95 3.61 -45.15
C THR A 306 -13.20 5.10 -45.01
N ASP A 307 -14.11 5.51 -44.09
CA ASP A 307 -14.41 6.92 -43.81
C ASP A 307 -13.18 7.67 -43.34
N LEU A 308 -12.35 7.07 -42.46
CA LEU A 308 -11.11 7.65 -42.00
C LEU A 308 -10.08 7.81 -43.14
N ASP A 309 -9.97 6.79 -43.98
CA ASP A 309 -9.03 6.80 -45.12
C ASP A 309 -9.44 7.84 -46.18
N ASP A 310 -10.72 7.96 -46.44
CA ASP A 310 -11.29 8.97 -47.35
C ASP A 310 -11.10 10.38 -46.76
N ALA A 311 -11.39 10.59 -45.49
CA ALA A 311 -11.18 11.88 -44.83
C ALA A 311 -9.70 12.35 -44.90
N GLY A 312 -8.75 11.41 -44.71
CA GLY A 312 -7.33 11.73 -44.82
C GLY A 312 -6.88 12.08 -46.25
N ARG A 313 -7.46 11.40 -47.25
CA ARG A 313 -7.21 11.69 -48.68
C ARG A 313 -7.83 13.03 -49.09
N ASP A 314 -9.07 13.30 -48.68
CA ASP A 314 -9.78 14.52 -49.00
C ASP A 314 -9.13 15.74 -48.35
N ALA A 315 -8.57 15.59 -47.16
CA ALA A 315 -7.76 16.63 -46.48
C ALA A 315 -6.40 16.88 -47.18
N GLY A 316 -6.00 16.06 -48.15
CA GLY A 316 -4.73 16.20 -48.86
C GLY A 316 -3.50 15.97 -47.97
N ILE A 317 -3.62 15.17 -46.93
CA ILE A 317 -2.54 14.85 -45.98
C ILE A 317 -1.38 14.17 -46.73
N GLN A 318 -0.18 14.70 -46.56
CA GLN A 318 1.02 14.15 -47.25
C GLN A 318 1.58 12.94 -46.52
N VAL A 319 2.34 12.13 -47.21
CA VAL A 319 3.02 10.96 -46.65
C VAL A 319 3.92 11.40 -45.48
N GLY A 320 3.66 10.83 -44.28
CA GLY A 320 4.37 11.15 -43.04
C GLY A 320 3.72 12.24 -42.20
N GLU A 321 2.65 12.86 -42.65
CA GLU A 321 1.77 13.73 -41.89
C GLU A 321 0.54 12.96 -41.43
N GLY A 322 -0.16 13.46 -40.41
CA GLY A 322 -1.36 12.80 -39.86
C GLY A 322 -2.55 13.72 -39.71
N LEU A 323 -3.73 13.14 -39.81
CA LEU A 323 -5.00 13.82 -39.56
C LEU A 323 -5.22 13.94 -38.05
N GLY A 324 -5.57 15.16 -37.60
CA GLY A 324 -5.65 15.47 -36.16
C GLY A 324 -7.04 15.46 -35.54
N ASP A 325 -8.08 15.15 -36.31
CA ASP A 325 -9.48 15.35 -35.92
C ASP A 325 -10.40 14.15 -36.27
N HIS A 326 -9.83 13.02 -36.70
CA HIS A 326 -10.59 11.81 -37.00
C HIS A 326 -9.95 10.58 -36.33
N ILE A 327 -10.78 9.68 -35.83
CA ILE A 327 -10.38 8.39 -35.26
C ILE A 327 -11.41 7.34 -35.69
N ALA A 328 -10.96 6.18 -36.16
CA ALA A 328 -11.83 5.03 -36.38
C ALA A 328 -11.54 3.90 -35.40
N PHE A 329 -12.56 3.25 -34.86
CA PHE A 329 -12.45 2.14 -33.94
C PHE A 329 -12.90 0.84 -34.61
N THR A 330 -12.15 -0.27 -34.41
CA THR A 330 -12.43 -1.55 -35.06
C THR A 330 -12.30 -2.72 -34.11
N ASP A 331 -13.18 -3.71 -34.27
CA ASP A 331 -13.06 -5.03 -33.65
C ASP A 331 -12.05 -5.85 -34.49
N GLY A 332 -10.79 -5.85 -34.06
CA GLY A 332 -9.69 -6.48 -34.77
C GLY A 332 -8.99 -5.59 -35.81
N LEU A 333 -7.95 -6.13 -36.42
CA LEU A 333 -7.23 -5.43 -37.48
C LEU A 333 -8.11 -5.23 -38.74
N ALA A 334 -7.96 -4.04 -39.32
CA ALA A 334 -8.56 -3.77 -40.64
C ALA A 334 -7.91 -4.66 -41.71
N GLU A 335 -8.64 -4.88 -42.80
CA GLU A 335 -8.12 -5.60 -43.98
C GLU A 335 -7.02 -4.77 -44.65
N ASP A 336 -6.17 -5.46 -45.41
CA ASP A 336 -5.14 -4.80 -46.22
C ASP A 336 -5.77 -3.83 -47.24
N GLY A 337 -5.06 -2.77 -47.57
CA GLY A 337 -5.53 -1.79 -48.56
C GLY A 337 -5.50 -0.35 -48.05
N HIS A 338 -5.21 -0.12 -46.77
CA HIS A 338 -5.16 1.19 -46.15
C HIS A 338 -3.74 1.53 -45.63
N PRO A 339 -2.75 1.77 -46.51
CA PRO A 339 -1.34 1.87 -46.11
C PRO A 339 -1.01 3.08 -45.24
N ASN A 340 -1.88 4.09 -45.20
CA ASN A 340 -1.71 5.28 -44.40
C ASN A 340 -2.32 5.18 -43.00
N LEU A 341 -3.08 4.13 -42.74
CA LEU A 341 -3.74 3.98 -41.43
C LEU A 341 -2.84 3.26 -40.43
N ILE A 342 -2.76 3.80 -39.24
CA ILE A 342 -1.92 3.31 -38.15
C ILE A 342 -2.81 2.74 -37.04
N PRO A 343 -2.78 1.42 -36.78
CA PRO A 343 -3.51 0.80 -35.69
C PRO A 343 -2.82 1.02 -34.35
N LYS A 344 -3.59 1.35 -33.33
CA LYS A 344 -3.17 1.40 -31.93
C LYS A 344 -4.13 0.55 -31.10
N PRO A 345 -3.67 -0.53 -30.44
CA PRO A 345 -4.52 -1.31 -29.57
C PRO A 345 -4.93 -0.48 -28.34
N VAL A 346 -6.20 -0.46 -28.01
CA VAL A 346 -6.74 0.33 -26.88
C VAL A 346 -7.35 -0.56 -25.79
N ALA A 347 -8.06 -1.61 -26.21
CA ALA A 347 -8.74 -2.54 -25.32
C ALA A 347 -8.86 -3.90 -25.96
N PHE A 348 -9.38 -4.89 -25.24
CA PHE A 348 -9.93 -6.09 -25.83
C PHE A 348 -11.39 -6.29 -25.38
N SER A 349 -12.20 -6.81 -26.25
CA SER A 349 -13.61 -7.10 -26.03
C SER A 349 -13.87 -8.59 -26.02
N VAL A 350 -14.72 -9.02 -25.09
CA VAL A 350 -15.23 -10.39 -25.06
C VAL A 350 -16.59 -10.41 -25.73
N PHE A 351 -16.73 -11.26 -26.75
CA PHE A 351 -17.98 -11.45 -27.45
C PHE A 351 -18.70 -12.70 -26.96
N THR A 352 -20.00 -12.79 -27.26
CA THR A 352 -20.83 -13.92 -26.86
C THR A 352 -21.81 -14.30 -27.97
N ILE A 353 -22.16 -15.57 -28.03
CA ILE A 353 -23.32 -16.02 -28.78
C ILE A 353 -24.55 -15.75 -27.92
N VAL A 354 -25.56 -15.15 -28.53
CA VAL A 354 -26.79 -14.74 -27.86
C VAL A 354 -27.97 -15.50 -28.46
N VAL A 355 -28.83 -16.04 -27.62
CA VAL A 355 -30.05 -16.72 -28.06
C VAL A 355 -31.28 -16.16 -27.37
N ASN A 356 -32.41 -16.23 -28.06
CA ASN A 356 -33.70 -15.97 -27.44
C ASN A 356 -34.01 -17.05 -26.39
N LYS A 357 -34.51 -16.63 -25.22
CA LYS A 357 -34.88 -17.57 -24.12
C LYS A 357 -35.82 -18.69 -24.57
N GLY A 358 -36.62 -18.49 -25.63
CA GLY A 358 -37.48 -19.51 -26.19
C GLY A 358 -36.74 -20.73 -26.75
N ALA A 359 -35.46 -20.61 -27.08
CA ALA A 359 -34.60 -21.72 -27.47
C ALA A 359 -34.34 -22.71 -26.33
N ASN A 360 -34.31 -22.24 -25.08
CA ASN A 360 -34.04 -23.01 -23.86
C ASN A 360 -32.69 -23.76 -23.90
N VAL A 361 -31.65 -23.08 -24.35
CA VAL A 361 -30.27 -23.58 -24.40
C VAL A 361 -29.37 -22.60 -23.63
N GLN A 362 -28.40 -23.13 -22.87
CA GLN A 362 -27.46 -22.33 -22.08
C GLN A 362 -25.99 -22.60 -22.45
N ASN A 363 -25.72 -23.75 -23.07
CA ASN A 363 -24.37 -24.14 -23.44
C ASN A 363 -24.43 -24.90 -24.77
N LEU A 364 -23.49 -24.62 -25.66
CA LEU A 364 -23.27 -25.34 -26.90
C LEU A 364 -21.80 -25.67 -27.08
N THR A 365 -21.51 -26.77 -27.77
CA THR A 365 -20.14 -27.02 -28.23
C THR A 365 -19.83 -26.16 -29.46
N LEU A 366 -18.53 -25.90 -29.68
CA LEU A 366 -18.09 -25.21 -30.90
C LEU A 366 -18.61 -25.88 -32.16
N GLU A 367 -18.68 -27.21 -32.19
CA GLU A 367 -19.21 -27.96 -33.32
C GLU A 367 -20.70 -27.68 -33.51
N GLN A 368 -21.51 -27.72 -32.47
CA GLN A 368 -22.94 -27.38 -32.54
C GLN A 368 -23.17 -25.95 -33.04
N ILE A 369 -22.37 -24.99 -32.57
CA ILE A 369 -22.44 -23.60 -33.03
C ILE A 369 -22.13 -23.53 -34.52
N ARG A 370 -21.06 -24.20 -34.99
CA ARG A 370 -20.69 -24.27 -36.40
C ARG A 370 -21.79 -24.90 -37.24
N ASP A 371 -22.47 -25.94 -36.75
CA ASP A 371 -23.57 -26.60 -37.43
C ASP A 371 -24.81 -25.72 -37.55
N ILE A 372 -25.10 -24.95 -36.50
CA ILE A 372 -26.20 -23.97 -36.52
C ILE A 372 -25.92 -22.89 -37.57
N PHE A 373 -24.73 -22.25 -37.49
CA PHE A 373 -24.37 -21.17 -38.42
C PHE A 373 -24.20 -21.66 -39.87
N ALA A 374 -23.84 -22.93 -40.08
CA ALA A 374 -23.83 -23.56 -41.41
C ALA A 374 -25.23 -23.96 -41.93
N GLY A 375 -26.28 -23.82 -41.08
CA GLY A 375 -27.65 -24.20 -41.43
C GLY A 375 -27.89 -25.73 -41.49
N ARG A 376 -27.00 -26.52 -40.87
CA ARG A 376 -27.17 -27.99 -40.72
C ARG A 376 -28.17 -28.28 -39.58
N VAL A 377 -28.10 -27.57 -38.49
CA VAL A 377 -29.09 -27.58 -37.41
C VAL A 377 -30.14 -26.52 -37.69
N ARG A 378 -31.39 -26.92 -37.83
CA ARG A 378 -32.52 -26.06 -38.20
C ARG A 378 -33.59 -25.96 -37.12
N ASN A 379 -33.52 -26.79 -36.10
CA ASN A 379 -34.43 -26.78 -34.94
C ASN A 379 -33.63 -26.95 -33.67
N TRP A 380 -33.96 -26.19 -32.64
CA TRP A 380 -33.25 -26.22 -31.36
C TRP A 380 -33.33 -27.58 -30.66
N SER A 381 -34.39 -28.38 -30.92
CA SER A 381 -34.49 -29.74 -30.40
C SER A 381 -33.37 -30.69 -30.86
N GLU A 382 -32.68 -30.38 -31.96
CA GLU A 382 -31.53 -31.15 -32.45
C GLU A 382 -30.28 -30.98 -31.56
N VAL A 383 -30.24 -29.93 -30.78
CA VAL A 383 -29.13 -29.63 -29.84
C VAL A 383 -29.58 -29.55 -28.36
N GLY A 384 -30.72 -30.19 -28.07
CA GLY A 384 -31.22 -30.30 -26.69
C GLY A 384 -32.08 -29.16 -26.20
N GLY A 385 -32.44 -28.21 -27.06
CA GLY A 385 -33.35 -27.11 -26.76
C GLY A 385 -34.83 -27.45 -27.00
N ASN A 386 -35.67 -26.43 -27.00
CA ASN A 386 -37.09 -26.56 -27.31
C ASN A 386 -37.36 -26.88 -28.77
N LYS A 387 -38.55 -27.42 -29.08
CA LYS A 387 -38.97 -27.69 -30.45
C LYS A 387 -39.42 -26.40 -31.15
N VAL A 388 -38.45 -25.52 -31.44
CA VAL A 388 -38.65 -24.25 -32.16
C VAL A 388 -37.61 -24.16 -33.31
N PRO A 389 -37.96 -23.54 -34.44
CA PRO A 389 -37.01 -23.33 -35.53
C PRO A 389 -35.83 -22.43 -35.09
N VAL A 390 -34.70 -22.62 -35.72
CA VAL A 390 -33.56 -21.71 -35.61
C VAL A 390 -33.77 -20.53 -36.54
N HIS A 391 -33.67 -19.31 -36.00
CA HIS A 391 -33.63 -18.07 -36.77
C HIS A 391 -32.24 -17.44 -36.61
N LEU A 392 -31.42 -17.54 -37.65
CA LEU A 392 -30.07 -17.00 -37.64
C LEU A 392 -30.10 -15.51 -37.98
N VAL A 393 -29.79 -14.68 -36.99
CA VAL A 393 -29.58 -13.24 -37.19
C VAL A 393 -28.09 -13.00 -37.34
N ASN A 394 -27.68 -12.48 -38.50
CA ASN A 394 -26.28 -12.20 -38.80
C ASN A 394 -26.05 -10.67 -38.90
N ARG A 395 -24.82 -10.26 -38.83
CA ARG A 395 -24.40 -8.89 -39.13
C ARG A 395 -24.08 -8.80 -40.64
N GLN A 396 -24.25 -7.58 -41.18
CA GLN A 396 -23.84 -7.29 -42.54
C GLN A 396 -22.33 -7.52 -42.75
N PRO A 397 -21.88 -7.79 -44.00
CA PRO A 397 -20.46 -7.77 -44.34
C PRO A 397 -19.83 -6.44 -43.90
N GLY A 398 -18.58 -6.48 -43.43
CA GLY A 398 -17.91 -5.28 -42.89
C GLY A 398 -18.00 -5.14 -41.37
N SER A 399 -18.90 -5.85 -40.68
CA SER A 399 -18.90 -5.91 -39.20
C SER A 399 -17.65 -6.62 -38.68
N GLY A 400 -16.89 -5.95 -37.80
CA GLY A 400 -15.74 -6.54 -37.12
C GLY A 400 -16.15 -7.71 -36.22
N THR A 401 -17.28 -7.60 -35.51
CA THR A 401 -17.86 -8.67 -34.69
C THR A 401 -18.16 -9.92 -35.50
N ARG A 402 -18.70 -9.77 -36.76
CA ARG A 402 -18.89 -10.88 -37.67
C ARG A 402 -17.55 -11.49 -38.10
N LYS A 403 -16.57 -10.67 -38.47
CA LYS A 403 -15.23 -11.15 -38.85
C LYS A 403 -14.60 -11.96 -37.72
N THR A 404 -14.70 -11.46 -36.48
CA THR A 404 -14.21 -12.17 -35.32
C THR A 404 -14.93 -13.50 -35.09
N LEU A 405 -16.27 -13.55 -35.24
CA LEU A 405 -17.04 -14.78 -35.17
C LEU A 405 -16.53 -15.81 -36.20
N VAL A 406 -16.41 -15.40 -37.47
CA VAL A 406 -15.96 -16.25 -38.54
C VAL A 406 -14.56 -16.79 -38.27
N ALA A 407 -13.63 -15.94 -37.89
CA ALA A 407 -12.24 -16.32 -37.64
C ALA A 407 -12.08 -17.21 -36.39
N LYS A 408 -12.68 -16.85 -35.27
CA LYS A 408 -12.40 -17.47 -33.95
C LYS A 408 -13.36 -18.64 -33.63
N VAL A 409 -14.60 -18.58 -34.11
CA VAL A 409 -15.65 -19.55 -33.75
C VAL A 409 -15.99 -20.48 -34.93
N LEU A 410 -16.16 -19.91 -36.13
CA LEU A 410 -16.62 -20.67 -37.31
C LEU A 410 -15.48 -21.25 -38.15
N ASP A 411 -14.23 -21.18 -37.68
CA ASP A 411 -13.08 -21.77 -38.39
C ASP A 411 -12.91 -21.23 -39.84
N GLY A 412 -13.09 -19.92 -39.99
CA GLY A 412 -12.98 -19.23 -41.27
C GLY A 412 -14.15 -19.43 -42.23
N ARG A 413 -15.23 -20.09 -41.79
CA ARG A 413 -16.38 -20.41 -42.67
C ARG A 413 -17.46 -19.35 -42.55
N GLU A 414 -17.70 -18.65 -43.63
CA GLU A 414 -18.81 -17.71 -43.70
C GLU A 414 -20.16 -18.40 -43.57
N PRO A 415 -21.13 -17.85 -42.81
CA PRO A 415 -22.51 -18.33 -42.84
C PRO A 415 -23.09 -18.22 -44.24
N PRO A 416 -23.96 -19.16 -44.63
CA PRO A 416 -24.64 -19.07 -45.92
C PRO A 416 -25.39 -17.74 -46.07
N GLN A 417 -25.67 -17.32 -47.31
CA GLN A 417 -26.43 -16.12 -47.59
C GLN A 417 -27.79 -16.10 -46.88
N PHE A 418 -28.31 -14.91 -46.59
CA PHE A 418 -29.62 -14.71 -45.96
C PHE A 418 -30.75 -15.32 -46.81
N THR A 419 -31.83 -15.78 -46.15
CA THR A 419 -33.06 -16.21 -46.82
C THR A 419 -34.03 -15.06 -47.02
N GLU A 420 -33.96 -14.04 -46.15
CA GLU A 420 -34.76 -12.84 -46.17
C GLU A 420 -33.85 -11.63 -46.01
N THR A 421 -34.05 -10.60 -46.80
CA THR A 421 -33.32 -9.32 -46.70
C THR A 421 -33.75 -8.50 -45.49
N ASP A 422 -34.98 -8.65 -45.05
CA ASP A 422 -35.53 -8.02 -43.85
C ASP A 422 -35.80 -9.08 -42.79
N CYS A 423 -35.15 -8.91 -41.65
CA CYS A 423 -35.36 -9.77 -40.49
C CYS A 423 -36.82 -9.75 -39.97
N ALA A 424 -37.60 -8.72 -40.26
CA ALA A 424 -39.02 -8.68 -39.92
C ALA A 424 -39.86 -9.68 -40.77
N ALA A 425 -39.35 -10.06 -41.93
CA ALA A 425 -40.01 -11.00 -42.82
C ALA A 425 -39.76 -12.48 -42.47
N LEU A 426 -38.88 -12.78 -41.49
CA LEU A 426 -38.67 -14.16 -41.05
C LEU A 426 -39.95 -14.76 -40.46
N GLY A 427 -40.42 -15.84 -41.06
CA GLY A 427 -41.58 -16.59 -40.57
C GLY A 427 -41.29 -17.30 -39.24
N GLU A 428 -42.12 -17.09 -38.23
CA GLU A 428 -41.92 -17.63 -36.86
C GLU A 428 -41.80 -19.16 -36.79
N ASN A 429 -42.38 -19.86 -37.74
CA ASN A 429 -42.50 -21.33 -37.75
C ASN A 429 -41.55 -22.05 -38.71
N GLN A 430 -40.62 -21.30 -39.32
CA GLN A 430 -39.70 -21.83 -40.32
C GLN A 430 -38.27 -21.42 -40.03
N TYR A 431 -37.30 -22.27 -40.35
CA TYR A 431 -35.90 -21.90 -40.34
C TYR A 431 -35.67 -20.72 -41.28
N GLY A 432 -34.95 -19.70 -40.79
CA GLY A 432 -34.66 -18.52 -41.59
C GLY A 432 -33.35 -17.85 -41.21
N ARG A 433 -32.85 -17.01 -42.09
CA ARG A 433 -31.60 -16.24 -41.93
C ARG A 433 -31.82 -14.82 -42.44
N CYS A 434 -31.39 -13.85 -41.64
CA CYS A 434 -31.44 -12.44 -42.01
C CYS A 434 -30.15 -11.71 -41.58
N GLU A 435 -29.99 -10.50 -42.07
CA GLU A 435 -28.86 -9.63 -41.71
C GLU A 435 -29.31 -8.29 -41.16
N VAL A 436 -28.54 -7.75 -40.19
CA VAL A 436 -28.78 -6.46 -39.56
C VAL A 436 -27.53 -5.60 -39.58
N GLY A 437 -27.70 -4.27 -39.59
CA GLY A 437 -26.60 -3.30 -39.71
C GLY A 437 -25.84 -3.02 -38.43
N SER A 438 -26.47 -3.13 -37.24
CA SER A 438 -25.86 -2.72 -35.98
C SER A 438 -25.93 -3.81 -34.90
N THR A 439 -25.17 -3.66 -33.86
CA THR A 439 -25.17 -4.54 -32.68
C THR A 439 -26.50 -4.45 -31.93
N ASP A 440 -27.07 -3.25 -31.76
CA ASP A 440 -28.38 -3.08 -31.12
C ASP A 440 -29.50 -3.76 -31.93
N ALA A 441 -29.50 -3.59 -33.27
CA ALA A 441 -30.45 -4.29 -34.12
C ALA A 441 -30.31 -5.81 -34.02
N MET A 442 -29.09 -6.35 -33.81
CA MET A 442 -28.83 -7.76 -33.55
C MET A 442 -29.51 -8.21 -32.25
N LEU A 443 -29.32 -7.49 -31.17
CA LEU A 443 -29.90 -7.81 -29.86
C LEU A 443 -31.42 -7.69 -29.88
N ASP A 444 -31.95 -6.62 -30.45
CA ASP A 444 -33.40 -6.40 -30.59
C ASP A 444 -34.07 -7.51 -31.38
N ARG A 445 -33.49 -7.88 -32.52
CA ARG A 445 -34.05 -8.95 -33.38
C ARG A 445 -33.98 -10.30 -32.68
N THR A 446 -32.83 -10.59 -32.03
CA THR A 446 -32.67 -11.84 -31.27
C THR A 446 -33.66 -11.92 -30.11
N ALA A 447 -33.89 -10.82 -29.41
CA ALA A 447 -34.84 -10.76 -28.30
C ALA A 447 -36.30 -10.87 -28.72
N SER A 448 -36.66 -10.33 -29.89
CA SER A 448 -38.04 -10.29 -30.39
C SER A 448 -38.47 -11.55 -31.16
N THR A 449 -37.52 -12.38 -31.64
CA THR A 449 -37.82 -13.53 -32.47
C THR A 449 -37.63 -14.84 -31.68
N PRO A 450 -38.69 -15.62 -31.40
CA PRO A 450 -38.55 -16.93 -30.74
C PRO A 450 -37.59 -17.85 -31.52
N GLY A 451 -36.65 -18.49 -30.83
CA GLY A 451 -35.65 -19.35 -31.45
C GLY A 451 -34.54 -18.62 -32.21
N ALA A 452 -34.44 -17.31 -32.11
CA ALA A 452 -33.34 -16.56 -32.72
C ALA A 452 -32.00 -16.80 -32.02
N ILE A 453 -30.95 -16.81 -32.84
CA ILE A 453 -29.55 -16.82 -32.44
C ILE A 453 -28.81 -15.70 -33.15
N GLY A 454 -28.02 -14.96 -32.40
CA GLY A 454 -27.14 -13.90 -32.87
C GLY A 454 -25.85 -13.88 -32.09
N TYR A 455 -25.16 -12.76 -32.14
CA TYR A 455 -23.91 -12.56 -31.42
C TYR A 455 -23.68 -11.07 -31.15
N SER A 456 -23.01 -10.78 -30.05
CA SER A 456 -22.77 -9.40 -29.60
C SER A 456 -21.55 -9.35 -28.69
N GLU A 457 -21.12 -8.17 -28.33
CA GLU A 457 -20.26 -7.97 -27.19
C GLU A 457 -20.98 -8.41 -25.91
N ALA A 458 -20.25 -9.09 -25.00
CA ALA A 458 -20.84 -9.73 -23.82
C ALA A 458 -21.45 -8.73 -22.83
N ALA A 459 -20.77 -7.58 -22.60
CA ALA A 459 -21.25 -6.54 -21.69
C ALA A 459 -22.45 -5.77 -22.29
N GLY A 460 -22.46 -5.56 -23.61
CA GLY A 460 -23.59 -4.93 -24.31
C GLY A 460 -24.90 -5.70 -24.15
N VAL A 461 -24.84 -7.04 -24.06
CA VAL A 461 -26.04 -7.86 -23.78
C VAL A 461 -26.63 -7.56 -22.42
N ASP A 462 -25.79 -7.42 -21.39
CA ASP A 462 -26.23 -7.19 -20.00
C ASP A 462 -26.87 -5.81 -19.82
N GLY A 463 -26.36 -4.79 -20.52
CA GLY A 463 -26.88 -3.41 -20.51
C GLY A 463 -28.11 -3.19 -21.41
N HIS A 464 -28.43 -4.14 -22.28
CA HIS A 464 -29.50 -3.98 -23.28
C HIS A 464 -30.90 -4.01 -22.63
N PRO A 465 -31.86 -3.13 -23.04
CA PRO A 465 -33.23 -3.11 -22.49
C PRO A 465 -33.95 -4.47 -22.59
N ALA A 466 -33.64 -5.25 -23.59
CA ALA A 466 -34.22 -6.57 -23.80
C ALA A 466 -33.41 -7.74 -23.21
N ALA A 467 -32.38 -7.49 -22.37
CA ALA A 467 -31.54 -8.50 -21.75
C ALA A 467 -32.34 -9.64 -21.06
N GLY A 468 -33.48 -9.29 -20.47
CA GLY A 468 -34.41 -10.23 -19.86
C GLY A 468 -34.95 -11.34 -20.80
N LYS A 469 -34.90 -11.17 -22.12
CA LYS A 469 -35.32 -12.13 -23.14
C LYS A 469 -34.18 -12.90 -23.79
N LEU A 470 -32.94 -12.55 -23.45
CA LEU A 470 -31.72 -13.08 -24.04
C LEU A 470 -31.00 -14.04 -23.09
N VAL A 471 -30.22 -14.93 -23.64
CA VAL A 471 -29.29 -15.83 -22.93
C VAL A 471 -27.94 -15.74 -23.60
N LYS A 472 -26.92 -15.41 -22.85
CA LYS A 472 -25.52 -15.55 -23.27
C LYS A 472 -25.13 -17.04 -23.20
N LEU A 473 -24.73 -17.63 -24.30
CA LEU A 473 -24.37 -19.04 -24.34
C LEU A 473 -22.93 -19.24 -23.83
N LYS A 474 -22.75 -20.28 -23.03
CA LYS A 474 -21.42 -20.84 -22.79
C LYS A 474 -20.96 -21.60 -24.04
N ILE A 475 -19.68 -21.50 -24.36
CA ILE A 475 -19.04 -22.26 -25.46
C ILE A 475 -18.16 -23.34 -24.83
N ASP A 476 -18.47 -24.61 -25.06
CA ASP A 476 -17.80 -25.76 -24.44
C ASP A 476 -17.73 -25.62 -22.88
N GLY A 477 -18.80 -25.12 -22.28
CA GLY A 477 -18.89 -24.87 -20.82
C GLY A 477 -18.18 -23.60 -20.33
N LYS A 478 -17.50 -22.84 -21.18
CA LYS A 478 -16.73 -21.63 -20.85
C LYS A 478 -17.62 -20.40 -20.94
N GLU A 479 -17.44 -19.46 -20.00
CA GLU A 479 -18.23 -18.22 -19.92
C GLU A 479 -17.58 -17.08 -20.71
N SER A 480 -18.41 -16.20 -21.27
CA SER A 480 -17.99 -15.01 -22.00
C SER A 480 -17.64 -13.86 -21.04
N THR A 481 -16.55 -14.00 -20.31
CA THR A 481 -16.01 -13.03 -19.37
C THR A 481 -14.52 -12.82 -19.62
N ALA A 482 -13.94 -11.72 -19.12
CA ALA A 482 -12.50 -11.49 -19.20
C ALA A 482 -11.73 -12.63 -18.52
N ASP A 483 -12.13 -13.02 -17.31
CA ASP A 483 -11.55 -14.19 -16.61
C ASP A 483 -11.70 -15.48 -17.42
N GLY A 484 -12.82 -15.64 -18.15
CA GLY A 484 -13.04 -16.78 -19.05
C GLY A 484 -12.02 -16.85 -20.18
N VAL A 485 -11.58 -15.73 -20.70
CA VAL A 485 -10.52 -15.65 -21.72
C VAL A 485 -9.19 -16.11 -21.12
N GLU A 486 -8.80 -15.56 -19.97
CA GLU A 486 -7.51 -15.84 -19.33
C GLU A 486 -7.46 -17.27 -18.75
N ASP A 487 -8.43 -17.66 -17.93
CA ASP A 487 -8.39 -18.88 -17.13
C ASP A 487 -8.82 -20.13 -17.92
N THR A 488 -9.81 -19.99 -18.82
CA THR A 488 -10.44 -21.12 -19.49
C THR A 488 -10.19 -21.16 -20.98
N ASN A 489 -9.49 -20.19 -21.51
CA ASN A 489 -9.24 -20.09 -22.95
C ASN A 489 -10.55 -19.97 -23.75
N TYR A 490 -11.42 -19.05 -23.34
CA TYR A 490 -12.67 -18.76 -24.07
C TYR A 490 -12.34 -18.23 -25.47
N PRO A 491 -12.92 -18.77 -26.56
CA PRO A 491 -12.39 -18.51 -27.88
C PRO A 491 -12.86 -17.21 -28.55
N TYR A 492 -13.98 -16.63 -28.10
CA TYR A 492 -14.64 -15.54 -28.84
C TYR A 492 -14.36 -14.16 -28.17
N TRP A 493 -13.21 -13.61 -28.50
CA TRP A 493 -12.74 -12.31 -28.08
C TRP A 493 -11.85 -11.68 -29.16
N GLN A 494 -11.65 -10.35 -29.09
CA GLN A 494 -10.80 -9.63 -30.04
C GLN A 494 -10.22 -8.36 -29.44
N THR A 495 -9.05 -7.94 -29.95
CA THR A 495 -8.46 -6.64 -29.63
C THR A 495 -9.21 -5.52 -30.36
N GLU A 496 -9.52 -4.46 -29.61
CA GLU A 496 -10.08 -3.21 -30.14
C GLU A 496 -8.96 -2.26 -30.53
N PHE A 497 -9.00 -1.78 -31.76
CA PHE A 497 -8.02 -0.83 -32.28
C PHE A 497 -8.62 0.53 -32.53
N ALA A 498 -7.86 1.58 -32.15
CA ALA A 498 -8.06 2.92 -32.65
C ALA A 498 -7.15 3.13 -33.87
N TYR A 499 -7.73 3.46 -35.01
CA TYR A 499 -7.01 3.79 -36.22
C TYR A 499 -6.89 5.30 -36.37
N THR A 500 -5.74 5.75 -36.84
CA THR A 500 -5.49 7.13 -37.21
C THR A 500 -4.91 7.19 -38.62
N TYR A 501 -5.21 8.25 -39.36
CA TYR A 501 -4.58 8.48 -40.66
C TYR A 501 -3.23 9.16 -40.45
N GLY A 502 -2.15 8.42 -40.68
CA GLY A 502 -0.80 8.85 -40.38
C GLY A 502 -0.49 9.03 -38.90
N PRO A 503 0.71 9.52 -38.55
CA PRO A 503 1.08 9.81 -37.18
C PRO A 503 0.28 11.00 -36.64
N VAL A 504 -0.48 10.79 -35.58
CA VAL A 504 -1.34 11.82 -34.98
C VAL A 504 -0.52 13.03 -34.55
N PRO A 505 -0.84 14.25 -35.00
CA PRO A 505 -0.13 15.44 -34.59
C PRO A 505 -0.25 15.66 -33.07
N ALA A 506 0.91 15.88 -32.40
CA ALA A 506 0.92 16.19 -30.97
C ALA A 506 0.15 17.49 -30.72
N GLY A 507 -0.76 17.55 -29.81
CA GLY A 507 -1.61 18.73 -29.57
C GLY A 507 -2.86 18.82 -30.47
N SER A 508 -3.18 17.77 -31.25
CA SER A 508 -4.46 17.65 -31.93
C SER A 508 -5.53 17.09 -31.00
N ILE A 509 -6.81 17.33 -31.36
CA ILE A 509 -7.94 16.80 -30.57
C ILE A 509 -7.97 15.28 -30.59
N ALA A 510 -7.59 14.63 -31.70
CA ALA A 510 -7.45 13.19 -31.79
C ALA A 510 -6.39 12.66 -30.83
N ALA A 511 -5.22 13.32 -30.74
CA ALA A 511 -4.17 12.92 -29.81
C ALA A 511 -4.64 13.10 -28.36
N ALA A 512 -5.32 14.19 -28.03
CA ALA A 512 -5.83 14.47 -26.70
C ALA A 512 -6.91 13.44 -26.28
N PHE A 513 -7.82 13.09 -27.20
CA PHE A 513 -8.85 12.07 -26.92
C PHE A 513 -8.28 10.66 -26.78
N LEU A 514 -7.33 10.27 -27.63
CA LEU A 514 -6.64 8.97 -27.47
C LEU A 514 -5.86 8.90 -26.16
N ASN A 515 -5.25 10.02 -25.75
CA ASN A 515 -4.56 10.10 -24.48
C ASN A 515 -5.56 9.98 -23.30
N PHE A 516 -6.72 10.60 -23.41
CA PHE A 516 -7.81 10.48 -22.45
C PHE A 516 -8.28 9.04 -22.31
N LEU A 517 -8.50 8.31 -23.41
CA LEU A 517 -8.88 6.88 -23.40
C LEU A 517 -7.84 5.99 -22.72
N THR A 518 -6.55 6.32 -22.82
CA THR A 518 -5.47 5.55 -22.22
C THR A 518 -5.11 5.99 -20.81
N GLN A 519 -5.66 7.10 -20.31
CA GLN A 519 -5.50 7.62 -18.95
C GLN A 519 -6.56 7.05 -17.99
N GLN A 520 -6.41 7.33 -16.70
CA GLN A 520 -7.22 6.71 -15.65
C GLN A 520 -8.74 6.86 -15.86
N SER A 521 -9.24 8.04 -16.26
CA SER A 521 -10.69 8.25 -16.42
C SER A 521 -11.30 7.56 -17.64
N GLY A 522 -10.65 7.62 -18.78
CA GLY A 522 -11.08 6.87 -19.96
C GLY A 522 -10.99 5.35 -19.78
N ARG A 523 -9.91 4.89 -19.12
CA ARG A 523 -9.73 3.49 -18.77
C ARG A 523 -10.86 2.96 -17.88
N ASP A 524 -11.30 3.75 -16.90
CA ASP A 524 -12.36 3.34 -16.00
C ASP A 524 -13.68 3.17 -16.75
N LEU A 525 -13.96 4.05 -17.71
CA LEU A 525 -15.12 3.93 -18.59
C LEU A 525 -15.06 2.70 -19.49
N LEU A 526 -13.90 2.38 -20.06
CA LEU A 526 -13.72 1.15 -20.83
C LEU A 526 -13.99 -0.10 -19.98
N ARG A 527 -13.48 -0.13 -18.73
CA ARG A 527 -13.77 -1.23 -17.81
C ARG A 527 -15.24 -1.31 -17.41
N GLU A 528 -15.89 -0.17 -17.15
CA GLU A 528 -17.31 -0.10 -16.80
C GLU A 528 -18.17 -0.71 -17.92
N HIS A 529 -17.73 -0.58 -19.19
CA HIS A 529 -18.35 -1.21 -20.34
C HIS A 529 -17.84 -2.63 -20.62
N GLY A 530 -17.10 -3.25 -19.71
CA GLY A 530 -16.68 -4.65 -19.78
C GLY A 530 -15.45 -4.94 -20.65
N HIS A 531 -14.69 -3.90 -21.05
CA HIS A 531 -13.49 -4.07 -21.85
C HIS A 531 -12.24 -4.27 -20.99
N GLY A 532 -11.38 -5.20 -21.37
CA GLY A 532 -10.05 -5.33 -20.79
C GLY A 532 -9.08 -4.32 -21.42
N LEU A 533 -8.15 -3.77 -20.61
CA LEU A 533 -7.30 -2.67 -21.05
C LEU A 533 -5.95 -3.15 -21.57
N CYS A 534 -5.57 -2.71 -22.77
CA CYS A 534 -4.25 -2.98 -23.35
C CYS A 534 -3.08 -2.32 -22.60
N SER A 535 -3.37 -1.34 -21.78
CA SER A 535 -2.35 -0.68 -20.94
C SER A 535 -1.99 -1.46 -19.66
N GLU A 536 -2.67 -2.56 -19.37
CA GLU A 536 -2.40 -3.45 -18.23
C GLU A 536 -1.48 -4.59 -18.63
N ALA A 537 -0.48 -4.85 -17.79
CA ALA A 537 0.56 -5.85 -18.10
C ALA A 537 -0.02 -7.28 -18.24
N GLN A 538 -1.08 -7.60 -17.50
CA GLN A 538 -1.77 -8.88 -17.56
C GLN A 538 -2.45 -9.12 -18.92
N ASN A 539 -2.91 -8.08 -19.61
CA ASN A 539 -3.62 -8.16 -20.88
C ASN A 539 -2.69 -8.04 -22.10
N SER A 540 -1.40 -8.19 -21.91
CA SER A 540 -0.41 -8.01 -22.98
C SER A 540 -0.47 -9.07 -24.09
N GLY A 541 -1.07 -10.24 -23.79
CA GLY A 541 -1.29 -11.31 -24.75
C GLY A 541 -2.45 -11.01 -25.69
N GLU A 542 -3.54 -10.50 -25.15
CA GLU A 542 -4.80 -10.19 -25.82
C GLU A 542 -4.72 -8.91 -26.68
N CYS A 543 -3.74 -8.07 -26.38
CA CYS A 543 -3.53 -6.80 -27.08
C CYS A 543 -2.40 -6.80 -28.11
N ARG A 544 -1.86 -7.96 -28.45
CA ARG A 544 -0.92 -8.07 -29.56
C ARG A 544 -1.69 -8.24 -30.87
N PRO A 545 -1.32 -7.51 -31.93
CA PRO A 545 -1.82 -7.82 -33.25
C PRO A 545 -1.41 -9.26 -33.58
N VAL A 546 -2.40 -10.13 -33.87
CA VAL A 546 -2.17 -11.51 -34.26
C VAL A 546 -2.16 -11.58 -35.76
#